data_82346d5cf03d6745eafeaacddd343b38
#
_entry.id   82346d5cf03d6745eafeaacddd343b38
#
_cell.length_a   1.000
_cell.length_b   1.000
_cell.length_c   1.000
_cell.angle_alpha   90.00
_cell.angle_beta   90.00
_cell.angle_gamma   90.00
#
_symmetry.space_group_name_H-M   'P 1'
#
loop_
_entity.id
_entity.type
_entity.pdbx_description
1 polymer ?
#
loop_
_entity_poly.entity_id
_entity_poly.type
_entity_poly.pdbx_seq_one_letter_code
_entity_poly.pdbx_strand_id
1 'polypeptide(L)'
;VDRFMTAPMFYPANYGYINNTLADDGDALDVLVVAPYPVAIGSVIRCRPVGILNMTDEAGEDAKLVAVPHDKLTKAYQDVKEIDDLPSLLVNQIKHFFENYKTLEDGKWVKVEGWDNADAARKAIEVSVDAYNKANA
;
A
#
# COMPACT_ATOMS: atom_id res chain seq x y z
N VAL A 1 18.95 -3.99 1.57
CA VAL A 1 18.10 -4.25 2.76
C VAL A 1 18.03 -2.97 3.57
N ASP A 2 16.83 -2.46 3.77
CA ASP A 2 16.62 -1.27 4.58
C ASP A 2 16.71 -1.63 6.07
N ARG A 3 15.85 -2.55 6.51
CA ARG A 3 15.86 -3.02 7.90
C ARG A 3 15.17 -4.39 8.00
N PHE A 4 15.42 -5.09 9.10
CA PHE A 4 14.70 -6.31 9.43
C PHE A 4 13.48 -5.97 10.29
N MET A 5 12.37 -6.65 10.03
CA MET A 5 11.16 -6.51 10.82
C MET A 5 11.36 -7.12 12.22
N THR A 6 10.86 -6.44 13.26
CA THR A 6 10.96 -6.94 14.64
C THR A 6 9.93 -8.02 14.93
N ALA A 7 8.74 -7.95 14.37
CA ALA A 7 7.72 -8.96 14.51
C ALA A 7 7.97 -10.15 13.58
N PRO A 8 7.69 -11.40 14.01
CA PRO A 8 7.86 -12.59 13.17
C PRO A 8 6.70 -12.73 12.15
N MET A 9 6.54 -11.72 11.33
CA MET A 9 5.48 -11.59 10.34
C MET A 9 6.10 -11.28 8.97
N PHE A 10 5.35 -11.51 7.92
CA PHE A 10 5.76 -11.13 6.57
C PHE A 10 4.65 -10.34 5.88
N TYR A 11 5.02 -9.52 4.91
CA TYR A 11 4.04 -8.74 4.15
C TYR A 11 3.06 -9.66 3.44
N PRO A 12 1.74 -9.39 3.54
CA PRO A 12 0.72 -10.27 2.94
C PRO A 12 0.59 -10.13 1.42
N ALA A 13 1.29 -9.17 0.81
CA ALA A 13 1.31 -8.93 -0.63
C ALA A 13 2.65 -8.28 -1.01
N ASN A 14 2.89 -8.06 -2.30
CA ASN A 14 4.10 -7.39 -2.75
C ASN A 14 4.10 -5.92 -2.29
N TYR A 15 5.00 -5.58 -1.42
CA TYR A 15 5.10 -4.24 -0.86
C TYR A 15 6.09 -3.40 -1.67
N GLY A 16 5.69 -2.20 -2.01
CA GLY A 16 6.53 -1.27 -2.77
C GLY A 16 6.02 0.16 -2.66
N TYR A 17 6.42 0.97 -3.60
CA TYR A 17 6.00 2.36 -3.66
C TYR A 17 5.68 2.77 -5.09
N ILE A 18 4.89 3.83 -5.23
CA ILE A 18 4.59 4.44 -6.53
C ILE A 18 5.67 5.47 -6.81
N ASN A 19 6.40 5.29 -7.91
CA ASN A 19 7.46 6.20 -8.30
C ASN A 19 6.88 7.59 -8.65
N ASN A 20 7.69 8.63 -8.47
CA ASN A 20 7.32 10.04 -8.72
C ASN A 20 6.10 10.49 -7.90
N THR A 21 6.01 10.05 -6.66
CA THR A 21 5.01 10.47 -5.68
C THR A 21 5.68 10.97 -4.41
N LEU A 22 5.01 11.87 -3.70
CA LEU A 22 5.44 12.39 -2.40
C LEU A 22 4.24 12.40 -1.46
N ALA A 23 4.29 11.59 -0.42
CA ALA A 23 3.28 11.53 0.63
C ALA A 23 3.59 12.51 1.76
N ASP A 24 2.65 12.66 2.71
CA ASP A 24 2.77 13.63 3.80
C ASP A 24 3.92 13.34 4.75
N ASP A 25 4.36 12.09 4.85
CA ASP A 25 5.52 11.69 5.66
C ASP A 25 6.88 12.01 5.03
N GLY A 26 6.89 12.56 3.82
CA GLY A 26 8.11 12.91 3.09
C GLY A 26 8.66 11.80 2.20
N ASP A 27 8.05 10.63 2.23
CA ASP A 27 8.44 9.49 1.40
C ASP A 27 7.47 9.30 0.21
N ALA A 28 7.81 8.40 -0.71
CA ALA A 28 6.91 8.01 -1.78
C ALA A 28 5.66 7.31 -1.21
N LEU A 29 4.57 7.34 -1.97
CA LEU A 29 3.31 6.70 -1.58
C LEU A 29 3.45 5.17 -1.64
N ASP A 30 3.23 4.50 -0.52
CA ASP A 30 3.35 3.05 -0.39
C ASP A 30 2.16 2.31 -1.03
N VAL A 31 2.46 1.13 -1.57
CA VAL A 31 1.46 0.28 -2.22
C VAL A 31 1.71 -1.20 -1.94
N LEU A 32 0.65 -1.95 -1.71
CA LEU A 32 0.66 -3.41 -1.72
C LEU A 32 0.03 -3.88 -3.04
N VAL A 33 0.79 -4.64 -3.83
CA VAL A 33 0.30 -5.20 -5.08
C VAL A 33 -0.02 -6.67 -4.86
N VAL A 34 -1.31 -7.00 -4.90
CA VAL A 34 -1.80 -8.37 -4.83
C VAL A 34 -1.56 -9.02 -6.19
N ALA A 35 -0.81 -10.10 -6.22
CA ALA A 35 -0.42 -10.81 -7.44
C ALA A 35 -0.51 -12.31 -7.21
N PRO A 36 -0.47 -13.14 -8.28
CA PRO A 36 -0.57 -14.59 -8.14
C PRO A 36 0.56 -15.22 -7.32
N TYR A 37 1.73 -14.57 -7.29
CA TYR A 37 2.92 -15.02 -6.56
C TYR A 37 3.83 -13.81 -6.30
N PRO A 38 4.79 -13.93 -5.38
CA PRO A 38 5.77 -12.86 -5.12
C PRO A 38 6.61 -12.57 -6.36
N VAL A 39 6.86 -11.29 -6.60
CA VAL A 39 7.76 -10.83 -7.67
C VAL A 39 9.15 -10.53 -7.12
N ALA A 40 10.16 -10.54 -7.99
CA ALA A 40 11.52 -10.22 -7.59
C ALA A 40 11.63 -8.78 -7.10
N ILE A 41 12.48 -8.57 -6.08
CA ILE A 41 12.77 -7.22 -5.57
C ILE A 41 13.37 -6.38 -6.70
N GLY A 42 12.90 -5.14 -6.83
CA GLY A 42 13.30 -4.24 -7.91
C GLY A 42 12.43 -4.31 -9.16
N SER A 43 11.45 -5.22 -9.19
CA SER A 43 10.49 -5.29 -10.29
C SER A 43 9.62 -4.04 -10.36
N VAL A 44 9.29 -3.63 -11.58
CA VAL A 44 8.31 -2.57 -11.86
C VAL A 44 7.06 -3.21 -12.44
N ILE A 45 5.91 -2.97 -11.80
CA ILE A 45 4.63 -3.56 -12.20
C ILE A 45 3.65 -2.46 -12.53
N ARG A 46 3.07 -2.51 -13.73
CA ARG A 46 1.91 -1.70 -14.04
C ARG A 46 0.70 -2.26 -13.30
N CYS A 47 0.10 -1.45 -12.42
CA CYS A 47 -1.01 -1.90 -11.60
C CYS A 47 -2.12 -0.85 -11.55
N ARG A 48 -3.25 -1.26 -10.98
CA ARG A 48 -4.48 -0.48 -10.88
C ARG A 48 -4.91 -0.47 -9.41
N PRO A 49 -5.15 0.72 -8.79
CA PRO A 49 -5.56 0.79 -7.39
C PRO A 49 -7.00 0.27 -7.21
N VAL A 50 -7.23 -0.43 -6.10
CA VAL A 50 -8.56 -0.95 -5.74
C VAL A 50 -9.04 -0.47 -4.38
N GLY A 51 -8.16 0.11 -3.56
CA GLY A 51 -8.52 0.66 -2.27
C GLY A 51 -7.33 1.26 -1.54
N ILE A 52 -7.61 1.85 -0.40
CA ILE A 52 -6.59 2.49 0.44
C ILE A 52 -6.92 2.22 1.91
N LEU A 53 -5.91 1.85 2.67
CA LEU A 53 -5.99 1.70 4.11
C LEU A 53 -5.49 2.99 4.75
N ASN A 54 -6.40 3.73 5.37
CA ASN A 54 -6.05 4.95 6.10
C ASN A 54 -5.50 4.58 7.47
N MET A 55 -4.31 5.06 7.76
CA MET A 55 -3.66 4.84 9.05
C MET A 55 -2.75 6.01 9.39
N THR A 56 -2.44 6.13 10.67
CA THR A 56 -1.47 7.09 11.21
C THR A 56 -0.46 6.37 12.09
N ASP A 57 0.73 6.91 12.16
CA ASP A 57 1.77 6.43 13.05
C ASP A 57 2.44 7.62 13.76
N GLU A 58 3.54 7.38 14.47
CA GLU A 58 4.29 8.41 15.20
C GLU A 58 4.81 9.54 14.29
N ALA A 59 4.96 9.29 12.98
CA ALA A 59 5.41 10.29 12.02
C ALA A 59 4.25 11.02 11.32
N GLY A 60 3.00 10.62 11.54
CA GLY A 60 1.80 11.23 10.96
C GLY A 60 1.01 10.28 10.07
N GLU A 61 0.27 10.84 9.12
CA GLU A 61 -0.52 10.04 8.17
C GLU A 61 0.38 9.16 7.30
N ASP A 62 0.03 7.90 7.19
CA ASP A 62 0.79 6.87 6.47
C ASP A 62 -0.16 5.88 5.79
N ALA A 63 -0.90 6.36 4.80
CA ALA A 63 -1.86 5.52 4.09
C ALA A 63 -1.16 4.49 3.21
N LYS A 64 -1.76 3.31 3.07
CA LYS A 64 -1.26 2.21 2.24
C LYS A 64 -2.27 1.91 1.14
N LEU A 65 -1.86 2.08 -0.11
CA LEU A 65 -2.67 1.66 -1.24
C LEU A 65 -2.65 0.14 -1.39
N VAL A 66 -3.75 -0.40 -1.91
CA VAL A 66 -3.81 -1.77 -2.41
C VAL A 66 -4.14 -1.72 -3.90
N ALA A 67 -3.37 -2.44 -4.68
CA ALA A 67 -3.49 -2.48 -6.13
C ALA A 67 -3.43 -3.93 -6.63
N VAL A 68 -3.90 -4.11 -7.85
CA VAL A 68 -3.81 -5.37 -8.59
C VAL A 68 -3.09 -5.14 -9.91
N PRO A 69 -2.45 -6.16 -10.51
CA PRO A 69 -1.82 -6.00 -11.80
C PRO A 69 -2.82 -5.53 -12.87
N HIS A 70 -2.35 -4.67 -13.75
CA HIS A 70 -3.17 -4.19 -14.86
C HIS A 70 -3.62 -5.36 -15.76
N ASP A 71 -4.81 -5.23 -16.34
CA ASP A 71 -5.43 -6.27 -17.17
C ASP A 71 -4.58 -6.69 -18.38
N LYS A 72 -3.65 -5.86 -18.81
CA LYS A 72 -2.67 -6.20 -19.85
C LYS A 72 -1.63 -7.22 -19.39
N LEU A 73 -1.39 -7.33 -18.08
CA LEU A 73 -0.41 -8.27 -17.52
C LEU A 73 -1.05 -9.61 -17.19
N THR A 74 -2.29 -9.60 -16.71
CA THR A 74 -3.04 -10.81 -16.37
C THR A 74 -4.53 -10.51 -16.33
N LYS A 75 -5.34 -11.49 -16.69
CA LYS A 75 -6.80 -11.43 -16.58
C LYS A 75 -7.31 -11.88 -15.21
N ALA A 76 -6.40 -12.34 -14.33
CA ALA A 76 -6.78 -12.94 -13.05
C ALA A 76 -7.51 -11.96 -12.12
N TYR A 77 -7.26 -10.66 -12.26
CA TYR A 77 -7.85 -9.63 -11.38
C TYR A 77 -8.76 -8.65 -12.13
N GLN A 78 -9.16 -8.96 -13.35
CA GLN A 78 -9.95 -8.03 -14.17
C GLN A 78 -11.29 -7.64 -13.53
N ASP A 79 -11.87 -8.52 -12.71
CA ASP A 79 -13.15 -8.30 -12.03
C ASP A 79 -12.98 -7.67 -10.64
N VAL A 80 -11.75 -7.47 -10.19
CA VAL A 80 -11.46 -6.79 -8.92
C VAL A 80 -11.41 -5.30 -9.17
N LYS A 81 -12.45 -4.58 -8.73
CA LYS A 81 -12.57 -3.12 -8.89
C LYS A 81 -12.43 -2.38 -7.56
N GLU A 82 -12.83 -3.01 -6.47
CA GLU A 82 -12.80 -2.49 -5.12
C GLU A 82 -12.12 -3.47 -4.17
N ILE A 83 -11.71 -2.98 -3.00
CA ILE A 83 -11.04 -3.81 -1.98
C ILE A 83 -11.90 -5.03 -1.60
N ASP A 84 -13.21 -4.86 -1.52
CA ASP A 84 -14.13 -5.94 -1.14
C ASP A 84 -14.29 -7.03 -2.19
N ASP A 85 -13.80 -6.82 -3.41
CA ASP A 85 -13.75 -7.85 -4.45
C ASP A 85 -12.60 -8.83 -4.24
N LEU A 86 -11.64 -8.51 -3.37
CA LEU A 86 -10.58 -9.43 -2.95
C LEU A 86 -11.09 -10.39 -1.88
N PRO A 87 -10.46 -11.57 -1.70
CA PRO A 87 -10.82 -12.48 -0.62
C PRO A 87 -10.81 -11.76 0.74
N SER A 88 -11.87 -11.93 1.52
CA SER A 88 -12.02 -11.23 2.80
C SER A 88 -10.89 -11.56 3.79
N LEU A 89 -10.37 -12.79 3.76
CA LEU A 89 -9.23 -13.17 4.60
C LEU A 89 -7.99 -12.34 4.26
N LEU A 90 -7.70 -12.14 2.98
CA LEU A 90 -6.57 -11.33 2.53
C LEU A 90 -6.72 -9.88 2.99
N VAL A 91 -7.90 -9.29 2.82
CA VAL A 91 -8.20 -7.92 3.27
C VAL A 91 -7.97 -7.79 4.77
N ASN A 92 -8.45 -8.77 5.56
CA ASN A 92 -8.25 -8.79 7.00
C ASN A 92 -6.78 -9.01 7.38
N GLN A 93 -6.03 -9.82 6.63
CA GLN A 93 -4.60 -10.03 6.85
C GLN A 93 -3.80 -8.74 6.61
N ILE A 94 -4.14 -7.98 5.60
CA ILE A 94 -3.48 -6.69 5.31
C ILE A 94 -3.70 -5.72 6.49
N LYS A 95 -4.92 -5.57 6.93
CA LYS A 95 -5.24 -4.71 8.07
C LYS A 95 -4.53 -5.18 9.34
N HIS A 96 -4.62 -6.46 9.65
CA HIS A 96 -3.97 -7.06 10.82
C HIS A 96 -2.46 -6.86 10.78
N PHE A 97 -1.83 -7.04 9.63
CA PHE A 97 -0.40 -6.82 9.46
C PHE A 97 0.00 -5.40 9.90
N PHE A 98 -0.66 -4.38 9.37
CA PHE A 98 -0.33 -2.99 9.70
C PHE A 98 -0.70 -2.60 11.13
N GLU A 99 -1.71 -3.22 11.71
CA GLU A 99 -2.04 -3.01 13.12
C GLU A 99 -0.97 -3.54 14.07
N ASN A 100 -0.18 -4.53 13.65
CA ASN A 100 0.70 -5.28 14.54
C ASN A 100 2.19 -5.26 14.20
N TYR A 101 2.60 -4.83 13.00
CA TYR A 101 3.99 -5.01 12.56
C TYR A 101 5.03 -4.19 13.33
N LYS A 102 4.60 -3.13 14.03
CA LYS A 102 5.47 -2.28 14.87
C LYS A 102 5.32 -2.50 16.37
N THR A 103 4.52 -3.48 16.80
CA THR A 103 4.17 -3.62 18.22
C THR A 103 5.37 -3.93 19.13
N LEU A 104 6.45 -4.49 18.59
CA LEU A 104 7.67 -4.81 19.33
C LEU A 104 8.73 -3.69 19.27
N GLU A 105 8.43 -2.57 18.63
CA GLU A 105 9.35 -1.44 18.48
C GLU A 105 8.99 -0.36 19.50
N ASP A 106 9.93 -0.02 20.37
CA ASP A 106 9.74 0.98 21.43
C ASP A 106 9.48 2.37 20.83
N GLY A 107 8.46 3.05 21.36
CA GLY A 107 8.11 4.41 20.94
C GLY A 107 7.38 4.50 19.60
N LYS A 108 7.11 3.35 18.96
CA LYS A 108 6.36 3.30 17.70
C LYS A 108 4.97 2.75 17.91
N TRP A 109 4.03 3.27 17.14
CA TRP A 109 2.64 2.86 17.19
C TRP A 109 1.97 3.06 15.84
N VAL A 110 0.88 2.36 15.61
CA VAL A 110 0.04 2.50 14.43
C VAL A 110 -1.42 2.54 14.86
N LYS A 111 -2.18 3.45 14.29
CA LYS A 111 -3.63 3.49 14.38
C LYS A 111 -4.21 3.31 12.99
N VAL A 112 -4.90 2.20 12.78
CA VAL A 112 -5.62 1.94 11.52
C VAL A 112 -7.02 2.53 11.64
N GLU A 113 -7.36 3.44 10.73
CA GLU A 113 -8.64 4.14 10.74
C GLU A 113 -9.69 3.40 9.91
N GLY A 114 -9.26 2.70 8.86
CA GLY A 114 -10.13 1.87 8.04
C GLY A 114 -9.85 1.98 6.55
N TRP A 115 -10.68 1.26 5.78
CA TRP A 115 -10.60 1.19 4.34
C TRP A 115 -11.39 2.31 3.67
N ASP A 116 -10.90 2.76 2.53
CA ASP A 116 -11.63 3.60 1.60
C ASP A 116 -11.54 3.02 0.18
N ASN A 117 -12.35 3.51 -0.73
CA ASN A 117 -12.59 2.91 -2.04
C ASN A 117 -11.49 3.21 -3.07
N ALA A 118 -11.64 2.63 -4.28
CA ALA A 118 -10.71 2.83 -5.38
C ALA A 118 -10.63 4.30 -5.82
N ASP A 119 -11.71 5.07 -5.78
CA ASP A 119 -11.67 6.49 -6.11
C ASP A 119 -10.84 7.28 -5.11
N ALA A 120 -10.96 6.99 -3.82
CA ALA A 120 -10.11 7.61 -2.79
C ALA A 120 -8.64 7.25 -2.99
N ALA A 121 -8.33 6.01 -3.38
CA ALA A 121 -6.98 5.58 -3.72
C ALA A 121 -6.42 6.34 -4.92
N ARG A 122 -7.19 6.49 -5.98
CA ARG A 122 -6.79 7.30 -7.16
C ARG A 122 -6.53 8.76 -6.79
N LYS A 123 -7.39 9.33 -5.94
CA LYS A 123 -7.22 10.70 -5.46
C LYS A 123 -5.91 10.87 -4.67
N ALA A 124 -5.59 9.93 -3.80
CA ALA A 124 -4.34 9.95 -3.05
C ALA A 124 -3.12 9.91 -3.99
N ILE A 125 -3.17 9.12 -5.05
CA ILE A 125 -2.12 9.08 -6.07
C ILE A 125 -1.98 10.45 -6.75
N GLU A 126 -3.08 11.05 -7.21
CA GLU A 126 -3.07 12.36 -7.87
C GLU A 126 -2.45 13.44 -6.98
N VAL A 127 -2.86 13.50 -5.73
CA VAL A 127 -2.33 14.46 -4.74
C VAL A 127 -0.83 14.24 -4.55
N SER A 128 -0.39 12.98 -4.45
CA SER A 128 1.03 12.65 -4.24
C SER A 128 1.88 12.94 -5.47
N VAL A 129 1.34 12.76 -6.67
CA VAL A 129 2.02 13.14 -7.94
C VAL A 129 2.17 14.65 -8.00
N ASP A 130 1.13 15.41 -7.69
CA ASP A 130 1.18 16.88 -7.68
C ASP A 130 2.20 17.39 -6.66
N ALA A 131 2.24 16.80 -5.47
CA ALA A 131 3.20 17.15 -4.43
C ALA A 131 4.65 16.88 -4.89
N TYR A 132 4.89 15.74 -5.53
CA TYR A 132 6.19 15.41 -6.10
C TYR A 132 6.62 16.42 -7.17
N ASN A 133 5.72 16.75 -8.09
CA ASN A 133 6.01 17.70 -9.18
C ASN A 133 6.33 19.09 -8.63
N LYS A 134 5.61 19.57 -7.62
CA LYS A 134 5.90 20.86 -6.96
C LYS A 134 7.25 20.87 -6.26
N ALA A 135 7.62 19.79 -5.60
CA ALA A 135 8.89 19.66 -4.89
C ALA A 135 10.09 19.59 -5.84
N ASN A 136 9.89 19.16 -7.07
CA ASN A 136 10.92 18.96 -8.09
C ASN A 136 10.83 19.97 -9.26
N ALA A 137 10.05 21.02 -9.08
CA ALA A 137 9.90 22.08 -10.08
C ALA A 137 11.12 23.02 -10.12
#